data_4dfdab7e49390b36266961bb13685077
#
_entry.id   4dfdab7e49390b36266961bb13685077
#
_cell.length_a   1.000
_cell.length_b   1.000
_cell.length_c   1.000
_cell.angle_alpha   90.00
_cell.angle_beta   90.00
_cell.angle_gamma   90.00
#
_symmetry.space_group_name_H-M   'P 1'
#
loop_
_entity.id
_entity.type
_entity.pdbx_description
1 polymer ?
#
loop_
_entity_poly.entity_id
_entity_poly.type
_entity_poly.pdbx_seq_one_letter_code
_entity_poly.pdbx_strand_id
1 'polypeptide(L)'
;MASPARPVVAGVPGTYRVRERQVIFAEPAHTGTTGESLGQRTLVTEIWYPAARLSAGHLRPAGPFPLLMFAPGFLQCAATYTDLLKAWAGAGYVVAAVDFPRTDCHVGAAAYEPDLVNQPQDVSYALTRVLALSARPHTLLSGLVDRHEIGAAGQSDGGDTVAALAASTSCADHRFRAVAVLSGAEWPPMPGSYFTRGAPPMLFVQGSADSINPPLASVQLYSADHDHARYYLALSGATHMEPYAGTNVVERLVARVTVDFFDRYVLGQTNATAKMAREVADSATASLASGDEPAR
;
A
#
# COMPACT_ATOMS: atom_id res chain seq x y z
N MET A 1 15.50 20.92 -23.54
CA MET A 1 14.34 21.44 -22.80
C MET A 1 14.53 21.03 -21.36
N ALA A 2 14.60 21.98 -20.41
CA ALA A 2 14.76 21.67 -19.00
C ALA A 2 13.48 20.96 -18.51
N SER A 3 13.65 19.81 -17.85
CA SER A 3 12.57 19.10 -17.18
C SER A 3 11.90 20.05 -16.18
N PRO A 4 10.57 20.16 -16.11
CA PRO A 4 9.93 21.02 -15.13
C PRO A 4 10.36 20.58 -13.73
N ALA A 5 10.72 21.57 -12.89
CA ALA A 5 11.10 21.29 -11.50
C ALA A 5 9.99 20.48 -10.83
N ARG A 6 10.32 19.28 -10.35
CA ARG A 6 9.41 18.42 -9.60
C ARG A 6 8.84 19.22 -8.42
N PRO A 7 7.52 19.19 -8.19
CA PRO A 7 6.99 19.70 -6.95
C PRO A 7 7.59 18.88 -5.80
N VAL A 8 8.25 19.54 -4.86
CA VAL A 8 8.71 18.91 -3.63
C VAL A 8 7.44 18.47 -2.89
N VAL A 9 7.14 17.17 -2.91
CA VAL A 9 6.09 16.60 -2.08
C VAL A 9 6.59 16.71 -0.64
N ALA A 10 5.98 17.60 0.13
CA ALA A 10 6.26 17.65 1.56
C ALA A 10 5.48 16.49 2.20
N GLY A 11 6.16 15.44 2.62
CA GLY A 11 5.59 14.24 3.23
C GLY A 11 4.95 14.48 4.60
N VAL A 12 3.97 15.37 4.64
CA VAL A 12 3.19 15.66 5.85
C VAL A 12 1.71 15.45 5.49
N PRO A 13 1.02 14.53 6.16
CA PRO A 13 -0.43 14.36 6.01
C PRO A 13 -1.16 15.72 6.17
N GLY A 14 -2.12 15.99 5.27
CA GLY A 14 -2.89 17.24 5.29
C GLY A 14 -2.30 18.41 4.50
N THR A 15 -1.17 18.23 3.80
CA THR A 15 -0.61 19.26 2.91
C THR A 15 -1.52 19.58 1.72
N TYR A 16 -2.24 18.58 1.22
CA TYR A 16 -3.15 18.69 0.08
C TYR A 16 -4.61 18.51 0.49
N ARG A 17 -5.52 19.18 -0.23
CA ARG A 17 -6.93 18.78 -0.23
C ARG A 17 -7.04 17.47 -1.00
N VAL A 18 -7.87 16.56 -0.49
CA VAL A 18 -8.09 15.25 -1.10
C VAL A 18 -9.42 15.24 -1.85
N ARG A 19 -9.42 14.66 -3.04
CA ARG A 19 -10.62 14.24 -3.77
C ARG A 19 -10.66 12.74 -3.85
N GLU A 20 -11.88 12.24 -3.96
CA GLU A 20 -12.18 10.81 -4.02
C GLU A 20 -13.05 10.51 -5.23
N ARG A 21 -12.79 9.39 -5.89
CA ARG A 21 -13.57 8.88 -7.02
C ARG A 21 -13.52 7.37 -7.04
N GLN A 22 -14.64 6.77 -7.39
CA GLN A 22 -14.71 5.35 -7.69
C GLN A 22 -14.59 5.14 -9.20
N VAL A 23 -13.86 4.12 -9.59
CA VAL A 23 -13.80 3.59 -10.96
C VAL A 23 -13.98 2.08 -10.91
N ILE A 24 -14.53 1.52 -12.00
CA ILE A 24 -14.70 0.06 -12.10
C ILE A 24 -13.87 -0.42 -13.28
N PHE A 25 -12.97 -1.35 -13.01
CA PHE A 25 -12.20 -2.03 -14.05
C PHE A 25 -12.77 -3.42 -14.27
N ALA A 26 -13.08 -3.74 -15.53
CA ALA A 26 -13.47 -5.09 -15.93
C ALA A 26 -12.22 -5.80 -16.45
N GLU A 27 -11.64 -6.68 -15.62
CA GLU A 27 -10.57 -7.55 -16.05
C GLU A 27 -11.15 -8.69 -16.89
N PRO A 28 -10.67 -8.90 -18.12
CA PRO A 28 -11.18 -9.96 -18.99
C PRO A 28 -10.95 -11.35 -18.38
N ALA A 29 -11.73 -12.33 -18.81
CA ALA A 29 -11.50 -13.72 -18.46
C ALA A 29 -10.05 -14.14 -18.82
N HIS A 30 -9.40 -14.80 -17.87
CA HIS A 30 -7.98 -15.18 -17.99
C HIS A 30 -7.68 -16.46 -17.18
N THR A 31 -6.43 -16.90 -17.23
CA THR A 31 -5.95 -17.98 -16.38
C THR A 31 -5.47 -17.39 -15.06
N GLY A 32 -5.98 -17.89 -13.95
CA GLY A 32 -5.58 -17.50 -12.60
C GLY A 32 -4.17 -17.96 -12.25
N THR A 33 -3.69 -17.51 -11.11
CA THR A 33 -2.30 -17.70 -10.66
C THR A 33 -1.94 -19.16 -10.43
N THR A 34 -2.91 -20.02 -10.10
CA THR A 34 -2.73 -21.47 -9.91
C THR A 34 -3.17 -22.30 -11.13
N GLY A 35 -3.45 -21.64 -12.26
CA GLY A 35 -3.78 -22.29 -13.54
C GLY A 35 -5.27 -22.52 -13.78
N GLU A 36 -6.14 -22.08 -12.88
CA GLU A 36 -7.59 -22.16 -13.02
C GLU A 36 -8.11 -21.15 -14.06
N SER A 37 -9.24 -21.48 -14.68
CA SER A 37 -9.93 -20.55 -15.58
C SER A 37 -10.78 -19.59 -14.78
N LEU A 38 -10.45 -18.31 -14.80
CA LEU A 38 -11.22 -17.23 -14.20
C LEU A 38 -12.10 -16.55 -15.25
N GLY A 39 -13.36 -16.34 -14.90
CA GLY A 39 -14.26 -15.47 -15.64
C GLY A 39 -13.82 -14.02 -15.58
N GLN A 40 -14.59 -13.11 -16.19
CA GLN A 40 -14.38 -11.67 -16.03
C GLN A 40 -14.45 -11.29 -14.54
N ARG A 41 -13.44 -10.55 -14.08
CA ARG A 41 -13.39 -10.02 -12.72
C ARG A 41 -13.71 -8.52 -12.71
N THR A 42 -14.56 -8.13 -11.77
CA THR A 42 -14.95 -6.72 -11.61
C THR A 42 -14.18 -6.14 -10.43
N LEU A 43 -13.26 -5.22 -10.71
CA LEU A 43 -12.40 -4.59 -9.71
C LEU A 43 -12.91 -3.19 -9.43
N VAL A 44 -13.70 -3.04 -8.37
CA VAL A 44 -14.10 -1.73 -7.86
C VAL A 44 -12.86 -1.08 -7.26
N THR A 45 -12.53 0.11 -7.70
CA THR A 45 -11.30 0.79 -7.29
C THR A 45 -11.63 2.20 -6.82
N GLU A 46 -11.39 2.45 -5.55
CA GLU A 46 -11.51 3.78 -4.95
C GLU A 46 -10.18 4.52 -5.14
N ILE A 47 -10.25 5.77 -5.63
CA ILE A 47 -9.06 6.58 -5.89
C ILE A 47 -9.13 7.88 -5.12
N TRP A 48 -8.21 8.07 -4.17
CA TRP A 48 -7.96 9.34 -3.49
C TRP A 48 -6.79 10.05 -4.13
N TYR A 49 -6.91 11.36 -4.35
CA TYR A 49 -5.84 12.11 -5.00
C TYR A 49 -5.78 13.56 -4.55
N PRO A 50 -4.56 14.16 -4.55
CA PRO A 50 -4.37 15.57 -4.24
C PRO A 50 -5.09 16.45 -5.27
N ALA A 51 -5.99 17.33 -4.80
CA ALA A 51 -6.74 18.23 -5.70
C ALA A 51 -6.06 19.60 -5.86
N ALA A 52 -5.42 20.09 -4.79
CA ALA A 52 -4.74 21.38 -4.78
C ALA A 52 -3.84 21.49 -3.54
N ARG A 53 -2.70 22.14 -3.68
CA ARG A 53 -1.83 22.43 -2.53
C ARG A 53 -2.46 23.55 -1.68
N LEU A 54 -2.52 23.33 -0.37
CA LEU A 54 -2.92 24.34 0.60
C LEU A 54 -1.70 25.23 0.90
N SER A 55 -1.56 26.36 0.21
CA SER A 55 -0.51 27.35 0.55
C SER A 55 -0.94 28.73 0.14
N ALA A 56 -0.92 29.66 1.10
CA ALA A 56 -1.04 31.12 0.92
C ALA A 56 -2.07 31.59 -0.12
N GLY A 57 -3.27 31.01 -0.09
CA GLY A 57 -4.42 31.50 -0.88
C GLY A 57 -4.43 31.14 -2.35
N HIS A 58 -3.48 30.37 -2.88
CA HIS A 58 -3.46 29.96 -4.28
C HIS A 58 -3.56 28.46 -4.44
N LEU A 59 -4.63 28.02 -5.12
CA LEU A 59 -4.80 26.64 -5.57
C LEU A 59 -3.92 26.40 -6.80
N ARG A 60 -2.91 25.56 -6.70
CA ARG A 60 -2.14 25.12 -7.87
C ARG A 60 -2.52 23.69 -8.21
N PRO A 61 -2.91 23.39 -9.45
CA PRO A 61 -2.85 22.02 -9.94
C PRO A 61 -1.41 21.58 -9.82
N ALA A 62 -1.17 20.53 -9.07
CA ALA A 62 0.15 19.92 -8.94
C ALA A 62 0.03 18.50 -9.47
N GLY A 63 1.09 17.98 -10.01
CA GLY A 63 1.25 16.65 -10.59
C GLY A 63 2.44 16.67 -11.54
N PRO A 64 2.94 15.52 -11.98
CA PRO A 64 2.49 14.20 -11.56
C PRO A 64 2.84 13.89 -10.10
N PHE A 65 1.99 13.08 -9.45
CA PHE A 65 2.18 12.58 -8.09
C PHE A 65 2.59 11.10 -8.10
N PRO A 66 3.32 10.61 -7.10
CA PRO A 66 3.54 9.19 -6.91
C PRO A 66 2.22 8.45 -6.68
N LEU A 67 2.21 7.15 -6.99
CA LEU A 67 1.05 6.28 -6.85
C LEU A 67 1.29 5.25 -5.75
N LEU A 68 0.30 5.05 -4.89
CA LEU A 68 0.22 3.91 -3.97
C LEU A 68 -0.98 3.05 -4.35
N MET A 69 -0.73 1.77 -4.63
CA MET A 69 -1.80 0.76 -4.68
C MET A 69 -2.07 0.26 -3.27
N PHE A 70 -3.34 0.04 -2.95
CA PHE A 70 -3.73 -0.51 -1.64
C PHE A 70 -4.62 -1.74 -1.81
N ALA A 71 -4.30 -2.79 -1.06
CA ALA A 71 -5.05 -4.04 -0.98
C ALA A 71 -5.74 -4.16 0.39
N PRO A 72 -7.09 -4.13 0.47
CA PRO A 72 -7.85 -4.39 1.68
C PRO A 72 -7.72 -5.84 2.17
N GLY A 73 -8.03 -6.07 3.46
CA GLY A 73 -8.09 -7.40 4.05
C GLY A 73 -9.37 -8.17 3.69
N PHE A 74 -9.45 -9.42 4.18
CA PHE A 74 -10.62 -10.28 3.98
C PHE A 74 -11.88 -9.64 4.57
N LEU A 75 -12.96 -9.67 3.79
CA LEU A 75 -14.25 -9.01 4.10
C LEU A 75 -14.15 -7.51 4.38
N GLN A 76 -13.09 -6.87 3.88
CA GLN A 76 -12.92 -5.42 3.97
C GLN A 76 -13.04 -4.78 2.59
N CYS A 77 -13.44 -3.51 2.60
CA CYS A 77 -13.43 -2.63 1.43
C CYS A 77 -12.51 -1.44 1.70
N ALA A 78 -12.12 -0.73 0.65
CA ALA A 78 -11.35 0.50 0.72
C ALA A 78 -11.92 1.51 1.74
N ALA A 79 -13.26 1.56 1.87
CA ALA A 79 -13.96 2.43 2.81
C ALA A 79 -13.57 2.23 4.28
N THR A 80 -13.17 1.01 4.66
CA THR A 80 -12.69 0.70 6.03
C THR A 80 -11.43 1.49 6.39
N TYR A 81 -10.58 1.79 5.41
CA TYR A 81 -9.27 2.42 5.58
C TYR A 81 -9.25 3.91 5.18
N THR A 82 -10.42 4.53 5.07
CA THR A 82 -10.60 5.88 4.50
C THR A 82 -9.65 6.91 5.11
N ASP A 83 -9.45 6.90 6.43
CA ASP A 83 -8.63 7.91 7.10
C ASP A 83 -7.13 7.73 6.78
N LEU A 84 -6.63 6.49 6.78
CA LEU A 84 -5.27 6.16 6.38
C LEU A 84 -5.00 6.53 4.92
N LEU A 85 -5.90 6.13 4.00
CA LEU A 85 -5.75 6.41 2.57
C LEU A 85 -5.86 7.90 2.25
N LYS A 86 -6.73 8.64 2.96
CA LYS A 86 -6.80 10.11 2.89
C LYS A 86 -5.56 10.79 3.46
N ALA A 87 -4.95 10.24 4.51
CA ALA A 87 -3.70 10.78 5.05
C ALA A 87 -2.57 10.69 4.01
N TRP A 88 -2.44 9.56 3.32
CA TRP A 88 -1.47 9.40 2.22
C TRP A 88 -1.76 10.34 1.06
N ALA A 89 -3.03 10.46 0.65
CA ALA A 89 -3.40 11.39 -0.42
C ALA A 89 -3.18 12.85 -0.01
N GLY A 90 -3.44 13.19 1.26
CA GLY A 90 -3.14 14.50 1.84
C GLY A 90 -1.65 14.81 1.93
N ALA A 91 -0.79 13.78 1.98
CA ALA A 91 0.66 13.91 1.92
C ALA A 91 1.19 14.10 0.47
N GLY A 92 0.36 13.85 -0.55
CA GLY A 92 0.73 14.09 -1.94
C GLY A 92 0.86 12.83 -2.79
N TYR A 93 0.21 11.75 -2.41
CA TYR A 93 0.13 10.53 -3.21
C TYR A 93 -1.21 10.43 -3.93
N VAL A 94 -1.24 9.85 -5.12
CA VAL A 94 -2.46 9.23 -5.64
C VAL A 94 -2.55 7.86 -4.99
N VAL A 95 -3.69 7.52 -4.41
CA VAL A 95 -3.90 6.24 -3.73
C VAL A 95 -5.04 5.52 -4.44
N ALA A 96 -4.81 4.29 -4.90
CA ALA A 96 -5.82 3.47 -5.55
C ALA A 96 -6.00 2.16 -4.77
N ALA A 97 -7.15 2.00 -4.12
CA ALA A 97 -7.50 0.81 -3.36
C ALA A 97 -8.45 -0.07 -4.17
N VAL A 98 -8.14 -1.36 -4.25
CA VAL A 98 -8.86 -2.34 -5.07
C VAL A 98 -9.71 -3.23 -4.19
N ASP A 99 -11.05 -3.17 -4.33
CA ASP A 99 -11.95 -4.12 -3.70
C ASP A 99 -12.01 -5.40 -4.53
N PHE A 100 -11.69 -6.52 -3.89
CA PHE A 100 -11.54 -7.80 -4.59
C PHE A 100 -12.88 -8.54 -4.70
N PRO A 101 -13.27 -9.04 -5.89
CA PRO A 101 -14.65 -9.45 -6.17
C PRO A 101 -15.13 -10.70 -5.41
N ARG A 102 -14.24 -11.42 -4.70
CA ARG A 102 -14.62 -12.62 -3.93
C ARG A 102 -14.32 -12.51 -2.44
N THR A 103 -13.68 -11.42 -2.01
CA THR A 103 -13.25 -11.25 -0.62
C THR A 103 -13.58 -9.87 -0.07
N ASP A 104 -14.25 -8.98 -0.83
CA ASP A 104 -14.63 -7.65 -0.38
C ASP A 104 -15.78 -7.65 0.64
N CYS A 105 -16.07 -6.51 1.21
CA CYS A 105 -17.09 -6.35 2.26
C CYS A 105 -18.54 -6.55 1.77
N HIS A 106 -18.77 -6.69 0.46
CA HIS A 106 -20.12 -6.84 -0.12
C HIS A 106 -20.48 -8.30 -0.41
N VAL A 107 -19.50 -9.21 -0.45
CA VAL A 107 -19.74 -10.62 -0.82
C VAL A 107 -20.45 -11.43 0.27
N GLY A 108 -20.39 -11.00 1.53
CA GLY A 108 -21.06 -11.63 2.66
C GLY A 108 -20.76 -13.13 2.77
N ALA A 109 -21.79 -13.94 2.86
CA ALA A 109 -21.66 -15.41 3.01
C ALA A 109 -21.07 -16.12 1.76
N ALA A 110 -20.96 -15.43 0.62
CA ALA A 110 -20.34 -15.95 -0.60
C ALA A 110 -18.82 -15.69 -0.65
N ALA A 111 -18.26 -15.12 0.40
CA ALA A 111 -16.83 -14.86 0.49
C ALA A 111 -16.01 -16.15 0.32
N TYR A 112 -14.93 -16.04 -0.43
CA TYR A 112 -14.07 -17.16 -0.76
C TYR A 112 -12.60 -16.75 -0.61
N GLU A 113 -12.09 -16.88 0.60
CA GLU A 113 -10.72 -16.46 0.97
C GLU A 113 -9.62 -17.12 0.12
N PRO A 114 -9.74 -18.39 -0.36
CA PRO A 114 -8.73 -18.95 -1.24
C PRO A 114 -8.53 -18.20 -2.57
N ASP A 115 -9.44 -17.29 -2.96
CA ASP A 115 -9.24 -16.40 -4.12
C ASP A 115 -8.11 -15.37 -3.90
N LEU A 116 -7.57 -15.28 -2.68
CA LEU A 116 -6.39 -14.49 -2.33
C LEU A 116 -5.23 -14.74 -3.32
N VAL A 117 -5.06 -15.97 -3.79
CA VAL A 117 -4.00 -16.32 -4.76
C VAL A 117 -4.09 -15.53 -6.08
N ASN A 118 -5.25 -14.98 -6.41
CA ASN A 118 -5.49 -14.20 -7.62
C ASN A 118 -5.37 -12.68 -7.41
N GLN A 119 -5.38 -12.21 -6.15
CA GLN A 119 -5.33 -10.78 -5.83
C GLN A 119 -4.06 -10.06 -6.32
N PRO A 120 -2.85 -10.68 -6.31
CA PRO A 120 -1.68 -10.03 -6.89
C PRO A 120 -1.88 -9.66 -8.37
N GLN A 121 -2.53 -10.54 -9.15
CA GLN A 121 -2.85 -10.28 -10.55
C GLN A 121 -3.90 -9.18 -10.70
N ASP A 122 -4.95 -9.18 -9.86
CA ASP A 122 -5.97 -8.11 -9.80
C ASP A 122 -5.31 -6.74 -9.55
N VAL A 123 -4.41 -6.64 -8.57
CA VAL A 123 -3.68 -5.40 -8.26
C VAL A 123 -2.81 -4.95 -9.44
N SER A 124 -2.07 -5.87 -10.06
CA SER A 124 -1.24 -5.57 -11.23
C SER A 124 -2.06 -5.10 -12.43
N TYR A 125 -3.24 -5.69 -12.63
CA TYR A 125 -4.18 -5.26 -13.66
C TYR A 125 -4.74 -3.86 -13.34
N ALA A 126 -5.24 -3.63 -12.12
CA ALA A 126 -5.75 -2.33 -11.69
C ALA A 126 -4.68 -1.24 -11.82
N LEU A 127 -3.43 -1.51 -11.41
CA LEU A 127 -2.29 -0.60 -11.60
C LEU A 127 -2.14 -0.22 -13.09
N THR A 128 -2.17 -1.19 -13.98
CA THR A 128 -2.07 -0.96 -15.42
C THR A 128 -3.20 -0.04 -15.92
N ARG A 129 -4.42 -0.23 -15.41
CA ARG A 129 -5.59 0.59 -15.77
C ARG A 129 -5.50 2.00 -15.22
N VAL A 130 -5.05 2.18 -13.97
CA VAL A 130 -4.81 3.50 -13.36
C VAL A 130 -3.77 4.30 -14.15
N LEU A 131 -2.64 3.66 -14.49
CA LEU A 131 -1.61 4.30 -15.33
C LEU A 131 -2.13 4.67 -16.71
N ALA A 132 -2.95 3.82 -17.33
CA ALA A 132 -3.58 4.12 -18.61
C ALA A 132 -4.57 5.30 -18.55
N LEU A 133 -5.30 5.43 -17.44
CA LEU A 133 -6.16 6.63 -17.21
C LEU A 133 -5.30 7.90 -17.09
N SER A 134 -4.17 7.84 -16.40
CA SER A 134 -3.30 9.00 -16.28
C SER A 134 -2.62 9.39 -17.61
N ALA A 135 -2.29 8.41 -18.44
CA ALA A 135 -1.64 8.65 -19.72
C ALA A 135 -2.59 9.26 -20.80
N ARG A 136 -3.91 9.14 -20.63
CA ARG A 136 -4.89 9.62 -21.60
C ARG A 136 -5.33 11.04 -21.28
N PRO A 137 -5.40 11.97 -22.27
CA PRO A 137 -6.00 13.29 -22.06
C PRO A 137 -7.49 13.19 -21.74
N HIS A 138 -8.00 14.17 -21.02
CA HIS A 138 -9.43 14.30 -20.67
C HIS A 138 -10.02 13.14 -19.86
N THR A 139 -9.18 12.35 -19.17
CA THR A 139 -9.63 11.37 -18.19
C THR A 139 -9.61 11.96 -16.79
N LEU A 140 -10.16 11.22 -15.82
CA LEU A 140 -10.17 11.58 -14.40
C LEU A 140 -8.77 11.88 -13.85
N LEU A 141 -7.76 11.10 -14.26
CA LEU A 141 -6.39 11.17 -13.74
C LEU A 141 -5.41 11.77 -14.76
N SER A 142 -5.88 12.41 -15.82
CA SER A 142 -5.04 12.90 -16.92
C SER A 142 -3.79 13.67 -16.42
N GLY A 143 -2.60 13.13 -16.65
CA GLY A 143 -1.31 13.70 -16.25
C GLY A 143 -1.04 13.72 -14.74
N LEU A 144 -1.86 13.05 -13.93
CA LEU A 144 -1.80 13.18 -12.47
C LEU A 144 -0.82 12.21 -11.81
N VAL A 145 -0.52 11.06 -12.44
CA VAL A 145 0.30 9.98 -11.85
C VAL A 145 1.70 9.96 -12.47
N ASP A 146 2.73 9.93 -11.64
CA ASP A 146 4.08 9.58 -12.07
C ASP A 146 4.20 8.05 -12.20
N ARG A 147 4.34 7.57 -13.43
CA ARG A 147 4.41 6.14 -13.73
C ARG A 147 5.69 5.44 -13.24
N HIS A 148 6.65 6.19 -12.74
CA HIS A 148 7.93 5.67 -12.26
C HIS A 148 8.04 5.69 -10.73
N GLU A 149 7.09 6.32 -10.04
CA GLU A 149 7.07 6.48 -8.59
C GLU A 149 5.85 5.73 -8.02
N ILE A 150 6.00 4.40 -7.88
CA ILE A 150 4.91 3.50 -7.53
C ILE A 150 5.28 2.70 -6.29
N GLY A 151 4.40 2.71 -5.28
CA GLY A 151 4.48 1.85 -4.11
C GLY A 151 3.19 1.03 -3.94
N ALA A 152 3.22 0.08 -3.03
CA ALA A 152 2.04 -0.67 -2.61
C ALA A 152 1.98 -0.81 -1.09
N ALA A 153 0.76 -0.90 -0.57
CA ALA A 153 0.49 -1.31 0.80
C ALA A 153 -0.74 -2.21 0.84
N GLY A 154 -0.85 -3.04 1.88
CA GLY A 154 -2.02 -3.86 2.08
C GLY A 154 -2.12 -4.33 3.51
N GLN A 155 -3.34 -4.62 3.98
CA GLN A 155 -3.63 -5.02 5.34
C GLN A 155 -4.21 -6.43 5.38
N SER A 156 -3.74 -7.28 6.35
CA SER A 156 -4.20 -8.67 6.49
C SER A 156 -4.00 -9.44 5.18
N ASP A 157 -5.03 -10.07 4.59
CA ASP A 157 -4.97 -10.71 3.26
C ASP A 157 -4.42 -9.76 2.18
N GLY A 158 -4.74 -8.47 2.26
CA GLY A 158 -4.13 -7.47 1.39
C GLY A 158 -2.64 -7.30 1.66
N GLY A 159 -2.19 -7.48 2.91
CA GLY A 159 -0.79 -7.55 3.29
C GLY A 159 -0.07 -8.74 2.66
N ASP A 160 -0.72 -9.91 2.68
CA ASP A 160 -0.24 -11.13 2.03
C ASP A 160 -0.14 -10.94 0.51
N THR A 161 -1.15 -10.29 -0.07
CA THR A 161 -1.19 -9.92 -1.49
C THR A 161 0.00 -9.04 -1.89
N VAL A 162 0.27 -7.96 -1.14
CA VAL A 162 1.39 -7.07 -1.50
C VAL A 162 2.76 -7.67 -1.14
N ALA A 163 2.85 -8.54 -0.14
CA ALA A 163 4.05 -9.31 0.13
C ALA A 163 4.39 -10.25 -1.06
N ALA A 164 3.37 -10.90 -1.63
CA ALA A 164 3.55 -11.71 -2.84
C ALA A 164 3.97 -10.86 -4.05
N LEU A 165 3.36 -9.69 -4.25
CA LEU A 165 3.73 -8.73 -5.30
C LEU A 165 5.17 -8.21 -5.14
N ALA A 166 5.68 -8.14 -3.91
CA ALA A 166 7.04 -7.70 -3.64
C ALA A 166 8.05 -8.83 -3.83
N ALA A 167 7.77 -10.02 -3.31
CA ALA A 167 8.79 -11.01 -2.99
C ALA A 167 8.58 -12.40 -3.60
N SER A 168 7.35 -12.78 -4.05
CA SER A 168 7.11 -14.10 -4.61
C SER A 168 7.64 -14.23 -6.05
N THR A 169 8.32 -15.32 -6.35
CA THR A 169 8.83 -15.60 -7.72
C THR A 169 7.73 -15.73 -8.77
N SER A 170 6.51 -16.02 -8.35
CA SER A 170 5.37 -16.22 -9.27
C SER A 170 4.47 -15.00 -9.39
N CYS A 171 4.51 -14.06 -8.43
CA CYS A 171 3.58 -12.94 -8.36
C CYS A 171 4.26 -11.57 -8.44
N ALA A 172 5.60 -11.50 -8.37
CA ALA A 172 6.31 -10.22 -8.27
C ALA A 172 6.01 -9.27 -9.43
N ASP A 173 5.65 -8.04 -9.09
CA ASP A 173 5.48 -6.93 -10.02
C ASP A 173 6.57 -5.89 -9.79
N HIS A 174 7.55 -5.87 -10.66
CA HIS A 174 8.75 -5.02 -10.54
C HIS A 174 8.49 -3.52 -10.77
N ARG A 175 7.23 -3.11 -10.97
CA ARG A 175 6.88 -1.70 -11.01
C ARG A 175 6.86 -1.07 -9.62
N PHE A 176 6.70 -1.85 -8.56
CA PHE A 176 6.70 -1.37 -7.18
C PHE A 176 8.12 -1.09 -6.68
N ARG A 177 8.37 0.14 -6.21
CA ARG A 177 9.65 0.60 -5.67
C ARG A 177 9.76 0.42 -4.16
N ALA A 178 8.65 0.31 -3.47
CA ALA A 178 8.56 0.07 -2.03
C ALA A 178 7.21 -0.54 -1.68
N VAL A 179 7.18 -1.41 -0.66
CA VAL A 179 5.96 -2.10 -0.23
C VAL A 179 5.82 -2.05 1.30
N ALA A 180 4.62 -1.71 1.79
CA ALA A 180 4.28 -1.77 3.21
C ALA A 180 3.26 -2.90 3.48
N VAL A 181 3.66 -3.87 4.30
CA VAL A 181 2.84 -5.01 4.74
C VAL A 181 2.28 -4.69 6.12
N LEU A 182 0.97 -4.54 6.21
CA LEU A 182 0.25 -4.14 7.41
C LEU A 182 -0.47 -5.36 8.02
N SER A 183 0.05 -5.92 9.09
CA SER A 183 -0.46 -7.16 9.72
C SER A 183 -0.66 -8.31 8.72
N GLY A 184 0.26 -8.45 7.76
CA GLY A 184 0.24 -9.52 6.75
C GLY A 184 1.13 -10.70 7.13
N ALA A 185 0.99 -11.77 6.34
CA ALA A 185 1.72 -13.02 6.49
C ALA A 185 2.20 -13.56 5.14
N GLU A 186 2.96 -14.63 5.13
CA GLU A 186 3.10 -15.49 3.97
C GLU A 186 1.90 -16.44 3.92
N TRP A 187 1.11 -16.37 2.86
CA TRP A 187 -0.04 -17.24 2.65
C TRP A 187 0.42 -18.53 1.95
N PRO A 188 0.41 -19.70 2.61
CA PRO A 188 0.97 -20.94 2.05
C PRO A 188 0.42 -21.37 0.68
N PRO A 189 -0.88 -21.15 0.35
CA PRO A 189 -1.40 -21.42 -0.99
C PRO A 189 -0.90 -20.47 -2.08
N MET A 190 -0.28 -19.32 -1.73
CA MET A 190 0.27 -18.39 -2.70
C MET A 190 1.45 -19.05 -3.41
N PRO A 191 1.44 -19.12 -4.76
CA PRO A 191 2.48 -19.82 -5.48
C PRO A 191 3.81 -19.07 -5.49
N GLY A 192 4.89 -19.84 -5.67
CA GLY A 192 6.26 -19.31 -5.71
C GLY A 192 6.97 -19.36 -4.37
N SER A 193 8.21 -18.92 -4.38
CA SER A 193 9.06 -18.79 -3.18
C SER A 193 9.31 -17.33 -2.91
N TYR A 194 9.26 -16.93 -1.65
CA TYR A 194 9.51 -15.55 -1.22
C TYR A 194 11.00 -15.28 -1.06
N PHE A 195 11.42 -14.06 -1.34
CA PHE A 195 12.77 -13.52 -1.12
C PHE A 195 13.94 -14.30 -1.77
N THR A 196 13.65 -15.13 -2.76
CA THR A 196 14.71 -15.83 -3.53
C THR A 196 15.28 -14.99 -4.67
N ARG A 197 14.67 -13.86 -4.97
CA ARG A 197 15.11 -12.81 -5.88
C ARG A 197 14.98 -11.48 -5.18
N GLY A 198 15.64 -10.46 -5.68
CA GLY A 198 15.59 -9.14 -5.09
C GLY A 198 14.17 -8.62 -4.91
N ALA A 199 13.79 -8.29 -3.66
CA ALA A 199 12.56 -7.58 -3.34
C ALA A 199 12.79 -6.05 -3.27
N PRO A 200 11.79 -5.19 -3.46
CA PRO A 200 11.93 -3.76 -3.16
C PRO A 200 12.10 -3.55 -1.64
N PRO A 201 12.52 -2.35 -1.18
CA PRO A 201 12.44 -2.00 0.24
C PRO A 201 11.08 -2.27 0.84
N MET A 202 11.04 -2.89 2.04
CA MET A 202 9.80 -3.31 2.69
C MET A 202 9.67 -2.76 4.12
N LEU A 203 8.45 -2.37 4.47
CA LEU A 203 8.05 -2.02 5.83
C LEU A 203 6.97 -3.00 6.30
N PHE A 204 7.25 -3.70 7.40
CA PHE A 204 6.29 -4.56 8.08
C PHE A 204 5.75 -3.84 9.30
N VAL A 205 4.44 -3.72 9.43
CA VAL A 205 3.76 -3.05 10.56
C VAL A 205 2.89 -4.05 11.27
N GLN A 206 3.06 -4.18 12.59
CA GLN A 206 2.39 -5.24 13.35
C GLN A 206 1.99 -4.80 14.77
N GLY A 207 0.74 -5.05 15.13
CA GLY A 207 0.24 -4.90 16.48
C GLY A 207 0.61 -6.11 17.37
N SER A 208 1.10 -5.87 18.59
CA SER A 208 1.51 -6.98 19.48
C SER A 208 0.33 -7.74 20.10
N ALA A 209 -0.88 -7.17 20.10
CA ALA A 209 -2.11 -7.82 20.56
C ALA A 209 -2.99 -8.30 19.38
N ASP A 210 -2.41 -8.42 18.18
CA ASP A 210 -3.09 -8.98 17.02
C ASP A 210 -3.31 -10.50 17.22
N SER A 211 -4.58 -10.87 17.37
CA SER A 211 -5.01 -12.26 17.55
C SER A 211 -5.48 -12.94 16.27
N ILE A 212 -5.57 -12.18 15.16
CA ILE A 212 -5.95 -12.69 13.84
C ILE A 212 -4.67 -13.15 13.11
N ASN A 213 -3.76 -12.22 12.83
CA ASN A 213 -2.43 -12.50 12.32
C ASN A 213 -1.41 -12.30 13.46
N PRO A 214 -1.00 -13.38 14.14
CA PRO A 214 -0.05 -13.25 15.26
C PRO A 214 1.25 -12.56 14.82
N PRO A 215 1.89 -11.77 15.70
CA PRO A 215 3.13 -11.04 15.38
C PRO A 215 4.22 -11.87 14.73
N LEU A 216 4.27 -13.18 15.06
CA LEU A 216 5.23 -14.11 14.47
C LEU A 216 5.14 -14.16 12.93
N ALA A 217 3.97 -14.02 12.34
CA ALA A 217 3.79 -14.07 10.89
C ALA A 217 4.57 -12.94 10.19
N SER A 218 4.38 -11.69 10.64
CA SER A 218 5.13 -10.54 10.10
C SER A 218 6.62 -10.59 10.45
N VAL A 219 6.99 -11.13 11.63
CA VAL A 219 8.41 -11.36 11.99
C VAL A 219 9.06 -12.37 11.04
N GLN A 220 8.36 -13.42 10.64
CA GLN A 220 8.86 -14.39 9.67
C GLN A 220 9.16 -13.75 8.31
N LEU A 221 8.25 -12.92 7.79
CA LEU A 221 8.47 -12.17 6.56
C LEU A 221 9.66 -11.20 6.68
N TYR A 222 9.72 -10.41 7.76
CA TYR A 222 10.83 -9.50 8.03
C TYR A 222 12.16 -10.23 8.09
N SER A 223 12.20 -11.38 8.76
CA SER A 223 13.42 -12.17 8.94
C SER A 223 13.86 -12.89 7.66
N ALA A 224 12.93 -13.21 6.77
CA ALA A 224 13.22 -13.87 5.49
C ALA A 224 13.76 -12.88 4.42
N ASP A 225 13.49 -11.59 4.56
CA ASP A 225 13.99 -10.54 3.66
C ASP A 225 15.42 -10.16 4.07
N HIS A 226 16.44 -10.82 3.50
CA HIS A 226 17.84 -10.62 3.90
C HIS A 226 18.59 -9.55 3.10
N ASP A 227 18.14 -9.25 1.89
CA ASP A 227 18.98 -8.56 0.89
C ASP A 227 18.66 -7.07 0.69
N HIS A 228 17.65 -6.52 1.37
CA HIS A 228 17.11 -5.20 1.08
C HIS A 228 16.89 -4.35 2.32
N ALA A 229 16.65 -3.06 2.10
CA ALA A 229 16.21 -2.15 3.14
C ALA A 229 14.86 -2.63 3.68
N ARG A 230 14.85 -3.17 4.90
CA ARG A 230 13.68 -3.67 5.58
C ARG A 230 13.51 -3.01 6.93
N TYR A 231 12.25 -2.80 7.30
CA TYR A 231 11.87 -2.18 8.55
C TYR A 231 10.73 -2.97 9.20
N TYR A 232 10.73 -3.04 10.52
CA TYR A 232 9.66 -3.64 11.31
C TYR A 232 9.17 -2.63 12.34
N LEU A 233 7.93 -2.17 12.20
CA LEU A 233 7.25 -1.29 13.14
C LEU A 233 6.37 -2.14 14.06
N ALA A 234 6.81 -2.34 15.29
CA ALA A 234 6.01 -2.99 16.33
C ALA A 234 5.17 -1.95 17.07
N LEU A 235 3.88 -2.26 17.25
CA LEU A 235 2.90 -1.42 17.93
C LEU A 235 2.39 -2.13 19.17
N SER A 236 2.87 -1.70 20.36
CA SER A 236 2.56 -2.34 21.65
C SER A 236 1.08 -2.19 21.99
N GLY A 237 0.42 -3.32 22.27
CA GLY A 237 -0.99 -3.39 22.66
C GLY A 237 -1.99 -3.19 21.51
N ALA A 238 -1.55 -2.86 20.31
CA ALA A 238 -2.43 -2.66 19.17
C ALA A 238 -2.98 -4.00 18.64
N THR A 239 -4.24 -4.00 18.23
CA THR A 239 -4.95 -5.14 17.68
C THR A 239 -4.84 -5.20 16.15
N HIS A 240 -5.56 -6.16 15.52
CA HIS A 240 -5.48 -6.39 14.06
C HIS A 240 -5.91 -5.20 13.19
N MET A 241 -6.94 -4.46 13.61
CA MET A 241 -7.52 -3.37 12.81
C MET A 241 -7.19 -1.97 13.33
N GLU A 242 -6.96 -1.84 14.64
CA GLU A 242 -6.78 -0.53 15.29
C GLU A 242 -5.70 0.36 14.64
N PRO A 243 -4.56 -0.17 14.18
CA PRO A 243 -3.52 0.65 13.55
C PRO A 243 -3.86 1.19 12.16
N TYR A 244 -4.93 0.71 11.53
CA TYR A 244 -5.20 0.93 10.11
C TYR A 244 -6.59 1.49 9.82
N ALA A 245 -7.50 1.41 10.78
CA ALA A 245 -8.87 1.85 10.62
C ALA A 245 -9.30 2.78 11.78
N GLY A 246 -9.96 3.87 11.44
CA GLY A 246 -10.44 4.88 12.39
C GLY A 246 -9.47 6.05 12.58
N THR A 247 -9.79 6.94 13.53
CA THR A 247 -9.07 8.20 13.79
C THR A 247 -8.35 8.19 15.14
N ASN A 248 -7.61 7.14 15.46
CA ASN A 248 -6.91 7.00 16.73
C ASN A 248 -5.42 7.43 16.62
N VAL A 249 -4.72 7.44 17.75
CA VAL A 249 -3.31 7.88 17.82
C VAL A 249 -2.39 6.91 17.09
N VAL A 250 -2.69 5.61 17.16
CA VAL A 250 -1.87 4.55 16.55
C VAL A 250 -1.99 4.61 15.04
N GLU A 251 -3.21 4.76 14.50
CA GLU A 251 -3.45 4.95 13.06
C GLU A 251 -2.69 6.16 12.52
N ARG A 252 -2.75 7.32 13.22
CA ARG A 252 -2.02 8.51 12.81
C ARG A 252 -0.49 8.32 12.83
N LEU A 253 0.04 7.53 13.75
CA LEU A 253 1.46 7.17 13.76
C LEU A 253 1.79 6.32 12.53
N VAL A 254 1.00 5.28 12.26
CA VAL A 254 1.18 4.41 11.09
C VAL A 254 1.11 5.23 9.79
N ALA A 255 0.15 6.15 9.68
CA ALA A 255 0.02 7.03 8.52
C ALA A 255 1.30 7.87 8.28
N ARG A 256 1.91 8.44 9.34
CA ARG A 256 3.15 9.23 9.22
C ARG A 256 4.36 8.36 8.88
N VAL A 257 4.52 7.25 9.60
CA VAL A 257 5.65 6.31 9.37
C VAL A 257 5.62 5.73 7.96
N THR A 258 4.46 5.35 7.47
CA THR A 258 4.31 4.83 6.09
C THR A 258 4.55 5.91 5.05
N VAL A 259 4.12 7.16 5.28
CA VAL A 259 4.46 8.30 4.39
C VAL A 259 5.98 8.51 4.33
N ASP A 260 6.66 8.56 5.47
CA ASP A 260 8.12 8.74 5.51
C ASP A 260 8.86 7.57 4.84
N PHE A 261 8.35 6.34 5.00
CA PHE A 261 8.89 5.18 4.29
C PHE A 261 8.75 5.32 2.77
N PHE A 262 7.57 5.67 2.27
CA PHE A 262 7.34 5.89 0.84
C PHE A 262 8.10 7.12 0.32
N ASP A 263 8.18 8.19 1.08
CA ASP A 263 9.03 9.36 0.72
C ASP A 263 10.49 8.94 0.52
N ARG A 264 11.00 8.03 1.35
CA ARG A 264 12.37 7.53 1.21
C ARG A 264 12.55 6.69 -0.03
N TYR A 265 11.67 5.70 -0.27
CA TYR A 265 11.93 4.65 -1.24
C TYR A 265 11.17 4.79 -2.55
N VAL A 266 10.06 5.50 -2.59
CA VAL A 266 9.36 5.84 -3.83
C VAL A 266 9.88 7.15 -4.39
N LEU A 267 10.06 8.18 -3.54
CA LEU A 267 10.48 9.53 -3.97
C LEU A 267 11.99 9.79 -3.84
N GLY A 268 12.75 8.94 -3.18
CA GLY A 268 14.20 9.08 -3.00
C GLY A 268 14.61 10.16 -1.99
N GLN A 269 13.72 10.59 -1.09
CA GLN A 269 14.02 11.60 -0.07
C GLN A 269 14.90 11.03 1.04
N THR A 270 16.19 11.37 1.06
CA THR A 270 17.18 10.77 1.98
C THR A 270 16.94 11.10 3.45
N ASN A 271 16.31 12.23 3.76
CA ASN A 271 15.99 12.65 5.12
C ASN A 271 14.76 11.95 5.73
N ALA A 272 13.98 11.23 4.92
CA ALA A 272 12.73 10.60 5.38
C ALA A 272 12.97 9.47 6.38
N THR A 273 14.07 8.71 6.26
CA THR A 273 14.44 7.69 7.26
C THR A 273 14.64 8.28 8.66
N ALA A 274 15.30 9.45 8.75
CA ALA A 274 15.47 10.11 10.04
C ALA A 274 14.17 10.71 10.60
N LYS A 275 13.21 11.07 9.75
CA LYS A 275 11.86 11.48 10.18
C LYS A 275 11.10 10.27 10.72
N MET A 276 11.07 9.16 9.97
CA MET A 276 10.45 7.91 10.38
C MET A 276 10.95 7.44 11.77
N ALA A 277 12.26 7.47 12.00
CA ALA A 277 12.86 7.11 13.29
C ALA A 277 12.41 8.05 14.42
N ARG A 278 12.27 9.37 14.16
CA ARG A 278 11.79 10.34 15.15
C ARG A 278 10.31 10.14 15.48
N GLU A 279 9.46 9.94 14.47
CA GLU A 279 8.03 9.67 14.69
C GLU A 279 7.81 8.48 15.66
N VAL A 280 8.65 7.45 15.52
CA VAL A 280 8.59 6.26 16.39
C VAL A 280 9.19 6.55 17.77
N ALA A 281 10.31 7.27 17.84
CA ALA A 281 10.96 7.63 19.12
C ALA A 281 10.08 8.52 20.01
N ASP A 282 9.22 9.34 19.41
CA ASP A 282 8.24 10.18 20.12
C ASP A 282 7.01 9.39 20.61
N SER A 283 6.89 8.10 20.26
CA SER A 283 5.79 7.23 20.68
C SER A 283 6.21 6.32 21.84
N ALA A 284 5.40 6.30 22.90
CA ALA A 284 5.60 5.37 24.03
C ALA A 284 5.22 3.91 23.71
N THR A 285 4.52 3.67 22.60
CA THR A 285 3.91 2.38 22.26
C THR A 285 4.39 1.80 20.94
N ALA A 286 5.46 2.36 20.36
CA ALA A 286 6.01 1.87 19.10
C ALA A 286 7.53 1.66 19.19
N SER A 287 8.01 0.69 18.43
CA SER A 287 9.45 0.49 18.18
C SER A 287 9.70 0.17 16.71
N LEU A 288 10.86 0.58 16.20
CA LEU A 288 11.26 0.38 14.81
C LEU A 288 12.59 -0.37 14.77
N ALA A 289 12.57 -1.58 14.20
CA ALA A 289 13.77 -2.30 13.83
C ALA A 289 14.10 -2.10 12.35
N SER A 290 15.37 -2.18 11.98
CA SER A 290 15.83 -2.08 10.59
C SER A 290 17.01 -2.99 10.30
N GLY A 291 17.11 -3.48 9.08
CA GLY A 291 18.21 -4.36 8.67
C GLY A 291 18.25 -5.65 9.49
N ASP A 292 19.41 -5.96 10.07
CA ASP A 292 19.63 -7.19 10.87
C ASP A 292 19.20 -7.08 12.34
N GLU A 293 18.60 -5.97 12.76
CA GLU A 293 18.06 -5.84 14.10
C GLU A 293 16.86 -6.78 14.28
N PRO A 294 16.81 -7.55 15.39
CA PRO A 294 15.69 -8.45 15.63
C PRO A 294 14.39 -7.66 15.82
N ALA A 295 13.33 -8.10 15.15
CA ALA A 295 11.98 -7.64 15.43
C ALA A 295 11.58 -8.05 16.85
N ARG A 296 11.10 -7.11 17.66
CA ARG A 296 10.74 -7.30 19.08
C ARG A 296 9.24 -7.34 19.25
#